data_8d4099ec9ff21548dea30d1517d69be6
#
_entry.id   8d4099ec9ff21548dea30d1517d69be6
#
_cell.length_a   1.000
_cell.length_b   1.000
_cell.length_c   1.000
_cell.angle_alpha   90.00
_cell.angle_beta   90.00
_cell.angle_gamma   90.00
#
_symmetry.space_group_name_H-M   'P 1'
#
loop_
_entity.id
_entity.type
_entity.pdbx_description
1 polymer ?
#
loop_
_entity_poly.entity_id
_entity_poly.type
_entity_poly.pdbx_seq_one_letter_code
_entity_poly.pdbx_strand_id
1 'polypeptide(L)'
;MPTGKPTRPIVVALLVALAPALFPQAAAAGSTALASHKSPFNCGKTFYANNWSPGHNPSGSIDWQTYGGDAINGETVRATAAGTAYFYNAGSTSYGKWVEIRHGDGTRTRYAHLATMVKAAGSSMSVSQGTAIGTVGSTGGSTAPHLHYEQRTASGAMDTSPTVDGVTISLGQKKAVTSTNSCGGGSANPYTPTEVCGSGYSVINSQPLTGGRVYLLYNSGNRNNCVVTMKTSNVGTKTAMSAFLEPQGSNRTTDSGSYGYYAGPVRRSAPATCVKWGGSIGSSSYTSPFQHCG
;
A
#
# COMPACT_ATOMS: atom_id res chain seq x y z
N MET A 1 -21.95 91.60 -33.73
CA MET A 1 -22.24 90.80 -32.51
C MET A 1 -22.22 89.30 -32.87
N PRO A 2 -21.20 88.55 -32.52
CA PRO A 2 -21.25 87.12 -32.67
C PRO A 2 -21.46 86.45 -31.30
N THR A 3 -22.42 85.55 -31.27
CA THR A 3 -22.82 84.71 -30.12
C THR A 3 -21.89 83.50 -29.98
N GLY A 4 -21.10 83.46 -28.90
CA GLY A 4 -20.31 82.30 -28.55
C GLY A 4 -21.15 81.21 -27.93
N LYS A 5 -21.01 79.92 -28.41
CA LYS A 5 -21.55 78.74 -27.79
C LYS A 5 -20.60 78.26 -26.69
N PRO A 6 -21.10 77.78 -25.56
CA PRO A 6 -20.26 77.15 -24.51
C PRO A 6 -19.84 75.76 -24.89
N THR A 7 -18.54 75.47 -24.82
CA THR A 7 -17.95 74.14 -24.94
C THR A 7 -18.11 73.40 -23.59
N ARG A 8 -18.70 72.21 -23.63
CA ARG A 8 -18.76 71.28 -22.47
C ARG A 8 -17.44 70.53 -22.35
N PRO A 9 -16.88 70.35 -21.15
CA PRO A 9 -15.73 69.49 -20.98
C PRO A 9 -16.12 67.99 -21.04
N ILE A 10 -15.37 67.22 -21.81
CA ILE A 10 -15.46 65.75 -21.87
C ILE A 10 -14.71 65.23 -20.63
N VAL A 11 -15.46 64.59 -19.72
CA VAL A 11 -14.86 63.85 -18.63
C VAL A 11 -14.56 62.43 -19.12
N VAL A 12 -13.27 62.15 -19.32
CA VAL A 12 -12.80 60.79 -19.63
C VAL A 12 -12.73 60.02 -18.31
N ALA A 13 -13.67 59.11 -18.08
CA ALA A 13 -13.63 58.18 -16.95
C ALA A 13 -12.61 57.06 -17.27
N LEU A 14 -11.48 57.08 -16.56
CA LEU A 14 -10.49 56.01 -16.60
C LEU A 14 -11.00 54.81 -15.80
N LEU A 15 -11.50 53.79 -16.50
CA LEU A 15 -11.84 52.48 -15.87
C LEU A 15 -10.54 51.74 -15.58
N VAL A 16 -10.09 51.72 -14.33
CA VAL A 16 -9.03 50.86 -13.84
C VAL A 16 -9.64 49.48 -13.65
N ALA A 17 -9.34 48.56 -14.55
CA ALA A 17 -9.69 47.14 -14.38
C ALA A 17 -8.76 46.55 -13.31
N LEU A 18 -9.29 46.26 -12.10
CA LEU A 18 -8.61 45.43 -11.11
C LEU A 18 -8.66 43.97 -11.61
N ALA A 19 -7.52 43.42 -12.04
CA ALA A 19 -7.36 42.02 -12.28
C ALA A 19 -7.38 41.28 -10.92
N PRO A 20 -8.14 40.17 -10.76
CA PRO A 20 -8.08 39.38 -9.54
C PRO A 20 -6.70 38.72 -9.42
N ALA A 21 -5.98 39.04 -8.34
CA ALA A 21 -4.73 38.34 -8.00
C ALA A 21 -5.06 36.86 -7.67
N LEU A 22 -4.64 35.95 -8.54
CA LEU A 22 -4.60 34.53 -8.26
C LEU A 22 -3.53 34.28 -7.19
N PHE A 23 -3.96 34.22 -5.94
CA PHE A 23 -3.11 33.67 -4.87
C PHE A 23 -3.01 32.16 -5.09
N PRO A 24 -1.80 31.57 -5.18
CA PRO A 24 -1.68 30.13 -5.16
C PRO A 24 -2.22 29.60 -3.84
N GLN A 25 -3.30 28.85 -3.91
CA GLN A 25 -3.86 28.15 -2.75
C GLN A 25 -2.83 27.12 -2.31
N ALA A 26 -2.19 27.34 -1.17
CA ALA A 26 -1.32 26.35 -0.56
C ALA A 26 -2.15 25.08 -0.37
N ALA A 27 -1.75 24.00 -1.06
CA ALA A 27 -2.32 22.68 -0.82
C ALA A 27 -2.15 22.39 0.67
N ALA A 28 -3.26 22.20 1.38
CA ALA A 28 -3.23 21.76 2.77
C ALA A 28 -2.46 20.43 2.78
N ALA A 29 -1.31 20.40 3.44
CA ALA A 29 -0.61 19.18 3.73
C ALA A 29 -1.56 18.33 4.58
N GLY A 30 -2.18 17.32 3.95
CA GLY A 30 -2.99 16.36 4.66
C GLY A 30 -2.15 15.75 5.77
N SER A 31 -2.64 15.80 7.00
CA SER A 31 -2.04 15.08 8.12
C SER A 31 -2.00 13.60 7.74
N THR A 32 -0.83 13.09 7.38
CA THR A 32 -0.62 11.66 7.16
C THR A 32 -0.71 11.01 8.55
N ALA A 33 -1.73 10.15 8.75
CA ALA A 33 -1.82 9.35 9.96
C ALA A 33 -0.53 8.53 10.12
N LEU A 34 -0.02 8.43 11.35
CA LEU A 34 1.17 7.62 11.64
C LEU A 34 0.95 6.18 11.18
N ALA A 35 1.98 5.56 10.63
CA ALA A 35 1.92 4.18 10.16
C ALA A 35 1.57 3.23 11.32
N SER A 36 0.50 2.46 11.15
CA SER A 36 0.14 1.39 12.09
C SER A 36 0.94 0.14 11.78
N HIS A 37 1.88 -0.23 12.66
CA HIS A 37 2.76 -1.36 12.46
C HIS A 37 2.15 -2.68 12.95
N LYS A 38 2.25 -3.71 12.12
CA LYS A 38 2.01 -5.11 12.47
C LYS A 38 3.32 -5.80 12.86
N SER A 39 3.24 -6.94 13.55
CA SER A 39 4.42 -7.80 13.78
C SER A 39 5.07 -8.19 12.45
N PRO A 40 6.41 -8.32 12.37
CA PRO A 40 7.11 -8.60 11.11
C PRO A 40 7.02 -10.07 10.64
N PHE A 41 6.05 -10.85 11.11
CA PHE A 41 5.91 -12.27 10.80
C PHE A 41 4.55 -12.63 10.19
N ASN A 42 4.42 -13.88 9.75
CA ASN A 42 3.14 -14.42 9.26
C ASN A 42 2.08 -14.41 10.37
N CYS A 43 0.82 -14.26 9.97
CA CYS A 43 -0.34 -14.39 10.85
C CYS A 43 -0.27 -15.65 11.72
N GLY A 44 -0.59 -15.50 13.00
CA GLY A 44 -0.63 -16.58 13.98
C GLY A 44 0.72 -16.97 14.56
N LYS A 45 1.84 -16.51 13.97
CA LYS A 45 3.16 -16.73 14.54
C LYS A 45 3.35 -15.88 15.79
N THR A 46 3.90 -16.49 16.83
CA THR A 46 4.19 -15.81 18.10
C THR A 46 5.69 -15.85 18.36
N PHE A 47 6.28 -14.68 18.61
CA PHE A 47 7.69 -14.56 18.98
C PHE A 47 7.86 -13.57 20.13
N TYR A 48 8.98 -13.65 20.86
CA TYR A 48 9.34 -12.65 21.83
C TYR A 48 9.87 -11.38 21.11
N ALA A 49 9.24 -10.24 21.39
CA ALA A 49 9.75 -8.91 21.09
C ALA A 49 10.54 -8.45 22.33
N ASN A 50 11.86 -8.40 22.22
CA ASN A 50 12.77 -8.09 23.33
C ASN A 50 13.43 -6.71 23.10
N ASN A 51 13.05 -5.72 23.91
CA ASN A 51 13.65 -4.38 23.92
C ASN A 51 14.53 -4.21 25.17
N TRP A 52 15.50 -5.09 25.30
CA TRP A 52 16.37 -5.17 26.48
C TRP A 52 17.35 -3.98 26.56
N SER A 53 17.57 -3.45 27.78
CA SER A 53 18.62 -2.47 28.08
C SER A 53 19.40 -2.97 29.29
N PRO A 54 20.77 -2.89 29.34
CA PRO A 54 21.67 -2.21 28.41
C PRO A 54 22.34 -3.14 27.39
N GLY A 55 21.71 -3.77 26.51
CA GLY A 55 22.36 -4.74 25.60
C GLY A 55 22.15 -4.48 24.11
N HIS A 56 21.12 -3.72 23.72
CA HIS A 56 20.84 -3.46 22.31
C HIS A 56 21.60 -2.22 21.79
N ASN A 57 22.16 -2.34 20.60
CA ASN A 57 22.75 -1.24 19.86
C ASN A 57 22.13 -1.16 18.45
N PRO A 58 21.34 -0.11 18.16
CA PRO A 58 21.01 1.03 19.03
C PRO A 58 19.98 0.69 20.13
N SER A 59 20.08 1.38 21.26
CA SER A 59 19.08 1.29 22.35
C SER A 59 17.70 1.64 21.85
N GLY A 60 16.67 0.84 22.20
CA GLY A 60 15.30 0.97 21.72
C GLY A 60 14.95 0.05 20.56
N SER A 61 15.92 -0.66 19.97
CA SER A 61 15.64 -1.72 18.99
C SER A 61 14.95 -2.91 19.65
N ILE A 62 14.24 -3.70 18.84
CA ILE A 62 13.63 -4.97 19.25
C ILE A 62 14.42 -6.10 18.61
N ASP A 63 14.88 -7.07 19.42
CA ASP A 63 15.33 -8.35 18.92
C ASP A 63 14.18 -9.36 19.05
N TRP A 64 13.69 -9.80 17.92
CA TRP A 64 12.68 -10.87 17.86
C TRP A 64 13.34 -12.21 18.01
N GLN A 65 12.85 -12.98 18.97
CA GLN A 65 13.44 -14.25 19.41
C GLN A 65 12.41 -15.36 19.43
N THR A 66 12.89 -16.61 19.37
CA THR A 66 12.06 -17.80 19.50
C THR A 66 11.13 -17.74 20.73
N TYR A 67 9.87 -18.14 20.54
CA TYR A 67 8.86 -18.30 21.58
C TYR A 67 8.27 -19.72 21.51
N GLY A 68 8.20 -20.40 22.64
CA GLY A 68 7.69 -21.76 22.70
C GLY A 68 8.53 -22.73 21.85
N GLY A 69 7.87 -23.55 21.03
CA GLY A 69 8.50 -24.51 20.13
C GLY A 69 8.82 -23.99 18.73
N ASP A 70 8.39 -22.75 18.38
CA ASP A 70 8.59 -22.17 17.06
C ASP A 70 10.01 -21.60 16.91
N ALA A 71 10.82 -22.22 16.03
CA ALA A 71 12.14 -21.69 15.69
C ALA A 71 11.99 -20.44 14.82
N ILE A 72 12.69 -19.35 15.17
CA ILE A 72 12.63 -18.11 14.40
C ILE A 72 13.53 -18.12 13.16
N ASN A 73 14.56 -18.97 13.14
CA ASN A 73 15.51 -19.04 12.02
C ASN A 73 14.80 -19.47 10.73
N GLY A 74 15.02 -18.71 9.66
CA GLY A 74 14.39 -18.97 8.36
C GLY A 74 12.94 -18.48 8.23
N GLU A 75 12.30 -17.98 9.31
CA GLU A 75 10.95 -17.42 9.23
C GLU A 75 10.88 -16.25 8.23
N THR A 76 9.76 -16.18 7.53
CA THR A 76 9.52 -15.08 6.59
C THR A 76 9.39 -13.76 7.32
N VAL A 77 10.21 -12.77 6.94
CA VAL A 77 10.11 -11.40 7.43
C VAL A 77 9.21 -10.59 6.50
N ARG A 78 8.23 -9.91 7.09
CA ARG A 78 7.24 -9.11 6.39
C ARG A 78 7.32 -7.64 6.75
N ALA A 79 7.01 -6.77 5.78
CA ALA A 79 6.84 -5.34 6.02
C ALA A 79 5.77 -5.09 7.10
N THR A 80 6.12 -4.37 8.15
CA THR A 80 5.20 -4.04 9.25
C THR A 80 4.18 -2.98 8.88
N ALA A 81 4.49 -2.13 7.89
CA ALA A 81 3.61 -1.12 7.31
C ALA A 81 3.99 -0.87 5.84
N ALA A 82 3.11 -0.19 5.09
CA ALA A 82 3.36 0.17 3.69
C ALA A 82 4.45 1.23 3.56
N GLY A 83 5.18 1.22 2.43
CA GLY A 83 6.24 2.19 2.13
C GLY A 83 7.11 1.79 0.95
N THR A 84 8.32 2.35 0.88
CA THR A 84 9.35 1.96 -0.06
C THR A 84 10.47 1.24 0.68
N ALA A 85 10.70 -0.03 0.35
CA ALA A 85 11.76 -0.87 0.91
C ALA A 85 13.06 -0.67 0.12
N TYR A 86 14.17 -0.47 0.83
CA TYR A 86 15.53 -0.36 0.32
C TYR A 86 16.37 -1.49 0.90
N PHE A 87 17.12 -2.19 0.07
CA PHE A 87 17.85 -3.41 0.40
C PHE A 87 19.35 -3.14 0.48
N TYR A 88 20.00 -3.59 1.57
CA TYR A 88 21.39 -3.33 1.86
C TYR A 88 22.13 -4.59 2.33
N ASN A 89 23.45 -4.61 2.19
CA ASN A 89 24.30 -5.67 2.72
C ASN A 89 25.60 -5.04 3.27
N ALA A 90 25.79 -5.13 4.56
CA ALA A 90 27.00 -4.68 5.27
C ALA A 90 28.04 -5.81 5.43
N GLY A 91 27.87 -6.93 4.75
CA GLY A 91 28.77 -8.07 4.82
C GLY A 91 28.71 -8.80 6.17
N SER A 92 29.86 -9.08 6.76
CA SER A 92 30.00 -9.80 8.03
C SER A 92 29.95 -8.90 9.27
N THR A 93 29.62 -7.63 9.12
CA THR A 93 29.61 -6.64 10.21
C THR A 93 28.24 -5.99 10.37
N SER A 94 28.02 -5.31 11.52
CA SER A 94 26.83 -4.50 11.78
C SER A 94 25.54 -5.27 11.45
N TYR A 95 24.62 -4.67 10.69
CA TYR A 95 23.31 -5.25 10.33
C TYR A 95 23.38 -6.46 9.40
N GLY A 96 24.51 -6.79 8.77
CA GLY A 96 24.61 -7.81 7.75
C GLY A 96 23.72 -7.52 6.54
N LYS A 97 22.87 -8.45 6.13
CA LYS A 97 21.78 -8.20 5.16
C LYS A 97 20.61 -7.55 5.89
N TRP A 98 20.16 -6.41 5.36
CA TRP A 98 19.09 -5.65 6.02
C TRP A 98 18.23 -4.85 5.03
N VAL A 99 17.03 -4.49 5.48
CA VAL A 99 16.06 -3.71 4.72
C VAL A 99 15.65 -2.50 5.56
N GLU A 100 15.60 -1.30 4.93
CA GLU A 100 14.95 -0.12 5.49
C GLU A 100 13.66 0.15 4.70
N ILE A 101 12.53 0.28 5.40
CA ILE A 101 11.29 0.74 4.78
C ILE A 101 11.05 2.18 5.21
N ARG A 102 10.87 3.06 4.23
CA ARG A 102 10.48 4.46 4.42
C ARG A 102 9.00 4.59 4.19
N HIS A 103 8.29 5.04 5.23
CA HIS A 103 6.83 5.15 5.23
C HIS A 103 6.38 6.51 4.73
N GLY A 104 5.09 6.61 4.31
CA GLY A 104 4.53 7.84 3.75
C GLY A 104 4.42 9.01 4.75
N ASP A 105 4.46 8.73 6.04
CA ASP A 105 4.48 9.71 7.14
C ASP A 105 5.91 10.21 7.50
N GLY A 106 6.94 9.74 6.75
CA GLY A 106 8.34 10.05 6.98
C GLY A 106 9.04 9.14 7.98
N THR A 107 8.32 8.32 8.76
CA THR A 107 8.91 7.34 9.68
C THR A 107 9.62 6.21 8.91
N ARG A 108 10.43 5.41 9.62
CA ARG A 108 11.18 4.32 9.02
C ARG A 108 11.17 3.09 9.90
N THR A 109 11.25 1.91 9.27
CA THR A 109 11.53 0.66 9.96
C THR A 109 12.76 -0.03 9.37
N ARG A 110 13.54 -0.73 10.20
CA ARG A 110 14.69 -1.53 9.78
C ARG A 110 14.53 -2.96 10.23
N TYR A 111 15.02 -3.86 9.38
CA TYR A 111 14.95 -5.32 9.55
C TYR A 111 16.33 -5.87 9.23
N ALA A 112 17.07 -6.38 10.23
CA ALA A 112 18.46 -6.76 10.06
C ALA A 112 18.74 -8.22 10.40
N HIS A 113 19.99 -8.65 10.14
CA HIS A 113 20.51 -10.00 10.29
C HIS A 113 19.82 -11.04 9.41
N LEU A 114 19.26 -10.60 8.25
CA LEU A 114 18.50 -11.47 7.35
C LEU A 114 19.38 -12.55 6.72
N ALA A 115 18.85 -13.78 6.61
CA ALA A 115 19.47 -14.85 5.82
C ALA A 115 19.35 -14.55 4.31
N THR A 116 18.14 -14.19 3.87
CA THR A 116 17.84 -13.84 2.48
C THR A 116 17.11 -12.51 2.39
N MET A 117 17.19 -11.87 1.25
CA MET A 117 16.39 -10.70 0.87
C MET A 117 15.68 -11.00 -0.45
N VAL A 118 14.46 -10.48 -0.65
CA VAL A 118 13.68 -10.70 -1.88
C VAL A 118 14.21 -9.91 -3.08
N LYS A 119 15.10 -8.94 -2.84
CA LYS A 119 15.80 -8.15 -3.85
C LYS A 119 17.29 -8.08 -3.52
N ALA A 120 18.12 -7.87 -4.53
CA ALA A 120 19.55 -7.65 -4.34
C ALA A 120 19.83 -6.34 -3.57
N ALA A 121 20.96 -6.28 -2.86
CA ALA A 121 21.45 -5.05 -2.24
C ALA A 121 21.61 -3.94 -3.29
N GLY A 122 21.28 -2.70 -2.93
CA GLY A 122 21.24 -1.54 -3.82
C GLY A 122 19.90 -1.34 -4.53
N SER A 123 18.96 -2.31 -4.43
CA SER A 123 17.63 -2.21 -5.03
C SER A 123 16.62 -1.55 -4.09
N SER A 124 15.47 -1.15 -4.67
CA SER A 124 14.30 -0.73 -3.91
C SER A 124 13.02 -1.30 -4.54
N MET A 125 11.93 -1.33 -3.76
CA MET A 125 10.59 -1.68 -4.24
C MET A 125 9.51 -1.07 -3.36
N SER A 126 8.36 -0.77 -3.93
CA SER A 126 7.16 -0.43 -3.15
C SER A 126 6.66 -1.67 -2.43
N VAL A 127 6.28 -1.51 -1.17
CA VAL A 127 5.71 -2.58 -0.35
C VAL A 127 4.43 -2.12 0.33
N SER A 128 3.47 -3.03 0.42
CA SER A 128 2.33 -2.88 1.33
C SER A 128 2.65 -3.58 2.65
N GLN A 129 1.89 -3.27 3.70
CA GLN A 129 1.94 -4.05 4.94
C GLN A 129 1.74 -5.53 4.62
N GLY A 130 2.58 -6.40 5.17
CA GLY A 130 2.53 -7.84 4.94
C GLY A 130 3.32 -8.34 3.73
N THR A 131 3.88 -7.47 2.88
CA THR A 131 4.78 -7.90 1.79
C THR A 131 6.01 -8.59 2.37
N ALA A 132 6.34 -9.79 1.88
CA ALA A 132 7.57 -10.49 2.25
C ALA A 132 8.79 -9.69 1.77
N ILE A 133 9.79 -9.51 2.64
CA ILE A 133 11.02 -8.76 2.35
C ILE A 133 12.30 -9.56 2.52
N GLY A 134 12.23 -10.74 3.17
CA GLY A 134 13.36 -11.62 3.39
C GLY A 134 13.02 -12.75 4.36
N THR A 135 14.04 -13.39 4.91
CA THR A 135 13.93 -14.40 5.97
C THR A 135 14.89 -14.10 7.10
N VAL A 136 14.50 -14.49 8.32
CA VAL A 136 15.36 -14.34 9.52
C VAL A 136 16.61 -15.18 9.37
N GLY A 137 17.73 -14.61 9.80
CA GLY A 137 19.04 -15.27 9.81
C GLY A 137 19.91 -14.82 10.98
N SER A 138 21.23 -14.82 10.74
CA SER A 138 22.26 -14.39 11.68
C SER A 138 23.44 -13.77 10.94
N THR A 139 23.18 -12.94 9.90
CA THR A 139 24.23 -12.26 9.12
C THR A 139 24.73 -11.01 9.83
N GLY A 140 25.94 -10.54 9.49
CA GLY A 140 26.55 -9.35 10.11
C GLY A 140 27.06 -9.63 11.51
N GLY A 141 26.87 -8.69 12.42
CA GLY A 141 27.35 -8.76 13.82
C GLY A 141 26.47 -9.61 14.76
N SER A 142 25.70 -10.56 14.24
CA SER A 142 24.80 -11.41 15.02
C SER A 142 25.50 -12.70 15.49
N THR A 143 25.23 -13.14 16.72
CA THR A 143 25.78 -14.38 17.32
C THR A 143 24.82 -15.56 17.28
N ALA A 144 23.54 -15.31 17.05
CA ALA A 144 22.48 -16.32 16.97
C ALA A 144 21.31 -15.84 16.10
N PRO A 145 20.53 -16.75 15.50
CA PRO A 145 19.39 -16.36 14.66
C PRO A 145 18.36 -15.54 15.45
N HIS A 146 18.11 -14.32 14.98
CA HIS A 146 17.08 -13.40 15.47
C HIS A 146 16.77 -12.37 14.39
N LEU A 147 15.68 -11.64 14.52
CA LEU A 147 15.40 -10.47 13.69
C LEU A 147 15.62 -9.21 14.54
N HIS A 148 16.66 -8.45 14.21
CA HIS A 148 16.82 -7.10 14.74
C HIS A 148 15.87 -6.15 14.02
N TYR A 149 15.06 -5.41 14.78
CA TYR A 149 14.01 -4.53 14.28
C TYR A 149 14.05 -3.17 14.95
N GLU A 150 13.86 -2.12 14.15
CA GLU A 150 13.81 -0.74 14.62
C GLU A 150 12.58 -0.01 14.09
N GLN A 151 11.93 0.79 14.94
CA GLN A 151 11.07 1.88 14.51
C GLN A 151 11.81 3.20 14.71
N ARG A 152 11.75 4.07 13.72
CA ARG A 152 12.42 5.37 13.73
C ARG A 152 11.45 6.47 13.37
N THR A 153 11.57 7.61 14.06
CA THR A 153 10.81 8.82 13.78
C THR A 153 11.18 9.40 12.40
N ALA A 154 10.43 10.37 11.93
CA ALA A 154 10.74 11.08 10.68
C ALA A 154 12.09 11.80 10.72
N SER A 155 12.55 12.24 11.90
CA SER A 155 13.90 12.80 12.09
C SER A 155 15.01 11.74 12.08
N GLY A 156 14.65 10.44 12.08
CA GLY A 156 15.60 9.32 12.13
C GLY A 156 16.01 8.89 13.53
N ALA A 157 15.50 9.52 14.58
CA ALA A 157 15.73 9.09 15.96
C ALA A 157 15.05 7.75 16.23
N MET A 158 15.61 6.96 17.16
CA MET A 158 14.97 5.71 17.62
C MET A 158 13.66 6.00 18.35
N ASP A 159 12.63 5.22 18.03
CA ASP A 159 11.48 5.07 18.90
C ASP A 159 11.82 4.05 20.00
N THR A 160 11.92 4.49 21.24
CA THR A 160 12.26 3.64 22.39
C THR A 160 11.07 2.86 22.96
N SER A 161 9.87 3.08 22.42
CA SER A 161 8.63 2.40 22.80
C SER A 161 7.81 1.98 21.59
N PRO A 162 8.43 1.23 20.63
CA PRO A 162 7.76 0.84 19.41
C PRO A 162 6.51 0.01 19.68
N THR A 163 5.50 0.21 18.83
CA THR A 163 4.23 -0.50 18.92
C THR A 163 4.00 -1.36 17.69
N VAL A 164 3.71 -2.64 17.88
CA VAL A 164 3.36 -3.61 16.84
C VAL A 164 2.14 -4.43 17.25
N ASP A 165 1.19 -4.64 16.33
CA ASP A 165 -0.07 -5.33 16.63
C ASP A 165 -0.82 -4.79 17.87
N GLY A 166 -0.71 -3.48 18.12
CA GLY A 166 -1.29 -2.82 19.30
C GLY A 166 -0.54 -3.07 20.61
N VAL A 167 0.58 -3.81 20.58
CA VAL A 167 1.41 -4.08 21.76
C VAL A 167 2.61 -3.13 21.75
N THR A 168 2.71 -2.26 22.75
CA THR A 168 3.87 -1.40 22.96
C THR A 168 4.95 -2.15 23.72
N ILE A 169 6.19 -2.11 23.22
CA ILE A 169 7.36 -2.77 23.81
C ILE A 169 8.34 -1.67 24.24
N SER A 170 8.18 -1.17 25.45
CA SER A 170 9.04 -0.14 26.00
C SER A 170 10.42 -0.67 26.34
N LEU A 171 11.38 0.26 26.49
CA LEU A 171 12.75 -0.06 26.86
C LEU A 171 12.81 -0.95 28.12
N GLY A 172 13.60 -2.01 28.10
CA GLY A 172 13.70 -3.01 29.17
C GLY A 172 12.61 -4.09 29.18
N GLN A 173 11.65 -4.06 28.27
CA GLN A 173 10.57 -5.04 28.20
C GLN A 173 10.87 -6.17 27.22
N LYS A 174 10.38 -7.37 27.57
CA LYS A 174 10.30 -8.55 26.69
C LYS A 174 8.87 -9.06 26.71
N LYS A 175 8.19 -9.06 25.55
CA LYS A 175 6.79 -9.46 25.42
C LYS A 175 6.62 -10.50 24.33
N ALA A 176 5.78 -11.53 24.57
CA ALA A 176 5.30 -12.38 23.50
C ALA A 176 4.25 -11.62 22.69
N VAL A 177 4.43 -11.61 21.36
CA VAL A 177 3.52 -10.95 20.43
C VAL A 177 3.10 -11.95 19.37
N THR A 178 1.79 -12.16 19.25
CA THR A 178 1.21 -12.96 18.16
C THR A 178 0.93 -12.04 16.99
N SER A 179 1.49 -12.38 15.85
CA SER A 179 1.32 -11.58 14.63
C SER A 179 -0.10 -11.65 14.10
N THR A 180 -0.67 -10.49 13.79
CA THR A 180 -1.86 -10.36 12.93
C THR A 180 -1.49 -9.87 11.52
N ASN A 181 -0.22 -9.82 11.19
CA ASN A 181 0.26 -9.40 9.89
C ASN A 181 -0.11 -10.45 8.84
N SER A 182 -0.78 -10.01 7.78
CA SER A 182 -1.28 -10.91 6.73
C SER A 182 -2.33 -11.93 7.21
N CYS A 183 -2.99 -11.69 8.36
CA CYS A 183 -4.17 -12.46 8.77
C CYS A 183 -5.33 -12.14 7.82
N GLY A 184 -5.72 -13.11 7.02
CA GLY A 184 -6.80 -12.94 6.05
C GLY A 184 -6.34 -12.69 4.63
N GLY A 185 -5.03 -12.76 4.35
CA GLY A 185 -4.55 -12.70 2.97
C GLY A 185 -3.04 -12.62 2.91
N GLY A 186 -2.46 -13.42 2.07
CA GLY A 186 -1.06 -13.34 1.65
C GLY A 186 -0.65 -11.90 1.30
N SER A 187 0.62 -11.69 0.92
CA SER A 187 1.17 -10.40 0.48
C SER A 187 0.11 -9.51 -0.15
N ALA A 188 0.10 -8.22 0.17
CA ALA A 188 -0.78 -7.30 -0.54
C ALA A 188 -0.67 -7.56 -2.05
N ASN A 189 -1.79 -7.47 -2.73
CA ASN A 189 -1.78 -7.67 -4.18
C ASN A 189 -0.82 -6.63 -4.81
N PRO A 190 0.24 -7.04 -5.52
CA PRO A 190 1.22 -6.12 -6.09
C PRO A 190 0.65 -5.28 -7.24
N TYR A 191 -0.57 -5.59 -7.68
CA TYR A 191 -1.27 -4.90 -8.75
C TYR A 191 -2.42 -4.07 -8.18
N THR A 192 -2.68 -2.91 -8.79
CA THR A 192 -3.87 -2.10 -8.55
C THR A 192 -4.89 -2.30 -9.67
N PRO A 193 -6.19 -2.04 -9.44
CA PRO A 193 -7.21 -2.12 -10.49
C PRO A 193 -6.88 -1.24 -11.70
N THR A 194 -6.32 -0.05 -11.47
CA THR A 194 -5.95 0.89 -12.53
C THR A 194 -4.75 0.43 -13.34
N GLU A 195 -3.74 -0.18 -12.72
CA GLU A 195 -2.62 -0.78 -13.44
C GLU A 195 -3.08 -1.95 -14.34
N VAL A 196 -3.96 -2.81 -13.82
CA VAL A 196 -4.49 -3.95 -14.59
C VAL A 196 -5.36 -3.49 -15.75
N CYS A 197 -6.25 -2.51 -15.54
CA CYS A 197 -7.08 -1.94 -16.60
C CYS A 197 -6.30 -1.04 -17.56
N GLY A 198 -5.13 -0.50 -17.13
CA GLY A 198 -4.24 0.31 -17.94
C GLY A 198 -4.46 1.82 -17.79
N SER A 199 -3.67 2.58 -18.54
CA SER A 199 -3.67 4.06 -18.47
C SER A 199 -5.02 4.65 -18.83
N GLY A 200 -5.42 5.71 -18.12
CA GLY A 200 -6.65 6.48 -18.37
C GLY A 200 -7.92 5.87 -17.76
N TYR A 201 -7.83 4.71 -17.10
CA TYR A 201 -8.96 4.15 -16.37
C TYR A 201 -9.01 4.67 -14.92
N SER A 202 -10.22 5.02 -14.46
CA SER A 202 -10.52 5.37 -13.08
C SER A 202 -11.59 4.46 -12.51
N VAL A 203 -11.48 4.08 -11.24
CA VAL A 203 -12.51 3.28 -10.54
C VAL A 203 -13.77 4.11 -10.40
N ILE A 204 -14.89 3.59 -10.92
CA ILE A 204 -16.21 4.23 -10.81
C ILE A 204 -17.16 3.44 -9.90
N ASN A 205 -16.88 2.15 -9.65
CA ASN A 205 -17.65 1.34 -8.70
C ASN A 205 -16.82 0.14 -8.22
N SER A 206 -17.20 -0.43 -7.07
CA SER A 206 -16.59 -1.66 -6.57
C SER A 206 -17.47 -2.38 -5.56
N GLN A 207 -17.33 -3.71 -5.45
CA GLN A 207 -18.06 -4.52 -4.47
C GLN A 207 -17.13 -5.50 -3.76
N PRO A 208 -17.25 -5.65 -2.42
CA PRO A 208 -16.48 -6.62 -1.67
C PRO A 208 -16.91 -8.05 -2.00
N LEU A 209 -15.93 -8.95 -2.02
CA LEU A 209 -16.07 -10.38 -2.09
C LEU A 209 -15.30 -11.01 -0.94
N THR A 210 -15.66 -12.20 -0.49
CA THR A 210 -14.81 -12.95 0.43
C THR A 210 -13.46 -13.22 -0.24
N GLY A 211 -12.39 -12.68 0.34
CA GLY A 211 -11.03 -12.82 -0.20
C GLY A 211 -10.60 -11.75 -1.20
N GLY A 212 -11.43 -10.74 -1.47
CA GLY A 212 -11.05 -9.65 -2.37
C GLY A 212 -12.18 -8.68 -2.70
N ARG A 213 -12.10 -8.11 -3.90
CA ARG A 213 -13.06 -7.13 -4.39
C ARG A 213 -13.12 -7.13 -5.91
N VAL A 214 -14.30 -6.97 -6.48
CA VAL A 214 -14.48 -6.70 -7.91
C VAL A 214 -14.63 -5.20 -8.12
N TYR A 215 -14.01 -4.68 -9.19
CA TYR A 215 -13.98 -3.27 -9.55
C TYR A 215 -14.52 -3.07 -10.96
N LEU A 216 -15.30 -2.00 -11.13
CA LEU A 216 -15.64 -1.42 -12.42
C LEU A 216 -14.86 -0.12 -12.60
N LEU A 217 -14.17 0.01 -13.73
CA LEU A 217 -13.41 1.20 -14.11
C LEU A 217 -13.94 1.73 -15.45
N TYR A 218 -13.75 3.03 -15.66
CA TYR A 218 -14.10 3.71 -16.90
C TYR A 218 -12.96 4.58 -17.39
N ASN A 219 -12.77 4.59 -18.71
CA ASN A 219 -11.84 5.47 -19.40
C ASN A 219 -12.62 6.47 -20.27
N SER A 220 -12.64 7.72 -19.86
CA SER A 220 -13.37 8.80 -20.54
C SER A 220 -12.80 9.12 -21.93
N GLY A 221 -11.51 8.88 -22.16
CA GLY A 221 -10.85 9.15 -23.43
C GLY A 221 -11.26 8.22 -24.56
N ASN A 222 -11.51 6.94 -24.25
CA ASN A 222 -11.90 5.93 -25.24
C ASN A 222 -13.28 5.32 -25.00
N ARG A 223 -14.01 5.78 -23.96
CA ARG A 223 -15.35 5.34 -23.56
C ARG A 223 -15.48 3.84 -23.27
N ASN A 224 -14.38 3.24 -22.84
CA ASN A 224 -14.35 1.83 -22.45
C ASN A 224 -14.59 1.65 -20.96
N ASN A 225 -15.37 0.64 -20.62
CA ASN A 225 -15.43 0.09 -19.27
C ASN A 225 -14.43 -1.06 -19.13
N CYS A 226 -13.94 -1.27 -17.90
CA CYS A 226 -13.06 -2.36 -17.55
C CYS A 226 -13.50 -2.99 -16.24
N VAL A 227 -13.54 -4.32 -16.17
CA VAL A 227 -13.80 -5.05 -14.93
C VAL A 227 -12.58 -5.88 -14.55
N VAL A 228 -12.23 -5.81 -13.29
CA VAL A 228 -11.17 -6.65 -12.69
C VAL A 228 -11.60 -7.10 -11.30
N THR A 229 -11.38 -8.38 -11.00
CA THR A 229 -11.58 -8.96 -9.66
C THR A 229 -10.21 -9.16 -9.02
N MET A 230 -9.95 -8.44 -7.94
CA MET A 230 -8.65 -8.41 -7.25
C MET A 230 -8.71 -9.21 -5.96
N LYS A 231 -7.70 -10.03 -5.70
CA LYS A 231 -7.53 -10.67 -4.38
C LYS A 231 -6.98 -9.67 -3.36
N THR A 232 -7.49 -9.77 -2.15
CA THR A 232 -6.93 -9.10 -0.96
C THR A 232 -6.50 -10.11 0.11
N SER A 233 -6.82 -11.40 -0.09
CA SER A 233 -6.39 -12.50 0.77
C SER A 233 -5.85 -13.67 -0.07
N ASN A 234 -4.94 -14.48 0.50
CA ASN A 234 -4.26 -15.59 -0.18
C ASN A 234 -3.67 -15.16 -1.54
N VAL A 235 -3.16 -13.94 -1.62
CA VAL A 235 -2.53 -13.37 -2.81
C VAL A 235 -1.30 -14.21 -3.19
N GLY A 236 -1.16 -14.52 -4.48
CA GLY A 236 -0.15 -15.43 -4.99
C GLY A 236 -0.61 -16.90 -5.05
N THR A 237 -1.58 -17.32 -4.22
CA THR A 237 -2.16 -18.65 -4.27
C THR A 237 -3.26 -18.73 -5.32
N LYS A 238 -3.16 -19.66 -6.25
CA LYS A 238 -4.17 -19.85 -7.30
C LYS A 238 -5.53 -20.22 -6.70
N THR A 239 -6.57 -19.49 -7.09
CA THR A 239 -7.96 -19.68 -6.67
C THR A 239 -8.85 -19.54 -7.90
N ALA A 240 -9.94 -20.28 -7.99
CA ALA A 240 -10.94 -20.09 -9.04
C ALA A 240 -11.51 -18.66 -8.94
N MET A 241 -11.40 -17.89 -10.02
CA MET A 241 -11.83 -16.49 -10.07
C MET A 241 -12.44 -16.16 -11.41
N SER A 242 -13.29 -15.14 -11.43
CA SER A 242 -13.81 -14.57 -12.67
C SER A 242 -13.95 -13.05 -12.59
N ALA A 243 -13.96 -12.40 -13.76
CA ALA A 243 -14.42 -11.04 -13.98
C ALA A 243 -15.27 -11.03 -15.25
N PHE A 244 -16.35 -10.26 -15.27
CA PHE A 244 -17.20 -10.15 -16.46
C PHE A 244 -17.74 -8.74 -16.66
N LEU A 245 -18.03 -8.43 -17.94
CA LEU A 245 -18.64 -7.19 -18.38
C LEU A 245 -19.63 -7.48 -19.51
N GLU A 246 -20.84 -6.90 -19.40
CA GLU A 246 -21.96 -7.09 -20.33
C GLU A 246 -22.62 -5.74 -20.60
N PRO A 247 -22.31 -5.08 -21.74
CA PRO A 247 -23.08 -3.93 -22.19
C PRO A 247 -24.52 -4.37 -22.54
N GLN A 248 -25.48 -3.55 -22.19
CA GLN A 248 -26.92 -3.84 -22.47
C GLN A 248 -27.16 -4.05 -23.97
N GLY A 249 -27.84 -5.13 -24.30
CA GLY A 249 -28.07 -5.51 -25.70
C GLY A 249 -26.88 -6.22 -26.37
N SER A 250 -25.81 -6.51 -25.62
CA SER A 250 -24.64 -7.23 -26.13
C SER A 250 -24.35 -8.49 -25.30
N ASN A 251 -23.57 -9.42 -25.88
CA ASN A 251 -23.15 -10.62 -25.15
C ASN A 251 -22.18 -10.26 -24.03
N ARG A 252 -22.29 -11.00 -22.92
CA ARG A 252 -21.33 -10.96 -21.82
C ARG A 252 -19.95 -11.43 -22.28
N THR A 253 -18.91 -10.72 -21.87
CA THR A 253 -17.53 -11.17 -21.95
C THR A 253 -17.04 -11.52 -20.54
N THR A 254 -16.44 -12.69 -20.39
CA THR A 254 -15.94 -13.19 -19.09
C THR A 254 -14.50 -13.66 -19.24
N ASP A 255 -13.66 -13.28 -18.27
CA ASP A 255 -12.39 -13.94 -18.00
C ASP A 255 -12.59 -14.80 -16.74
N SER A 256 -12.25 -16.09 -16.84
CA SER A 256 -12.39 -17.03 -15.73
C SER A 256 -11.27 -18.07 -15.77
N GLY A 257 -10.76 -18.40 -14.59
CA GLY A 257 -9.64 -19.33 -14.46
C GLY A 257 -9.19 -19.49 -13.01
N SER A 258 -7.98 -20.05 -12.84
CA SER A 258 -7.33 -20.20 -11.54
C SER A 258 -6.19 -19.20 -11.45
N TYR A 259 -6.41 -18.09 -10.71
CA TYR A 259 -5.51 -16.94 -10.66
C TYR A 259 -4.93 -16.72 -9.26
N GLY A 260 -3.68 -16.25 -9.21
CA GLY A 260 -2.99 -15.91 -7.96
C GLY A 260 -3.28 -14.49 -7.46
N TYR A 261 -3.59 -13.56 -8.38
CA TYR A 261 -3.63 -12.13 -8.08
C TYR A 261 -4.95 -11.47 -8.46
N TYR A 262 -5.41 -11.66 -9.70
CA TYR A 262 -6.64 -11.07 -10.24
C TYR A 262 -7.19 -11.90 -11.41
N ALA A 263 -8.49 -11.73 -11.71
CA ALA A 263 -9.15 -12.11 -12.94
C ALA A 263 -9.53 -10.85 -13.71
N GLY A 264 -9.46 -10.90 -15.01
CA GLY A 264 -9.56 -9.76 -15.93
C GLY A 264 -8.15 -9.34 -16.43
N PRO A 265 -8.02 -8.16 -17.06
CA PRO A 265 -9.05 -7.15 -17.30
C PRO A 265 -10.04 -7.53 -18.41
N VAL A 266 -11.33 -7.35 -18.19
CA VAL A 266 -12.37 -7.46 -19.21
C VAL A 266 -12.75 -6.05 -19.65
N ARG A 267 -12.40 -5.67 -20.88
CA ARG A 267 -12.63 -4.32 -21.43
C ARG A 267 -13.67 -4.36 -22.54
N ARG A 268 -14.64 -3.45 -22.51
CA ARG A 268 -15.67 -3.28 -23.56
C ARG A 268 -16.02 -1.81 -23.73
N SER A 269 -16.19 -1.39 -24.98
CA SER A 269 -16.80 -0.11 -25.31
C SER A 269 -18.29 -0.16 -25.04
N ALA A 270 -18.82 0.83 -24.33
CA ALA A 270 -20.23 0.96 -23.99
C ALA A 270 -20.62 2.45 -23.89
N PRO A 271 -20.46 3.24 -25.00
CA PRO A 271 -20.81 4.65 -24.98
C PRO A 271 -22.34 4.79 -24.82
N ALA A 272 -22.78 5.60 -23.86
CA ALA A 272 -24.19 5.85 -23.54
C ALA A 272 -25.02 4.55 -23.40
N THR A 273 -24.40 3.48 -22.88
CA THR A 273 -25.03 2.16 -22.75
C THR A 273 -24.80 1.64 -21.32
N CYS A 274 -25.87 1.18 -20.67
CA CYS A 274 -25.78 0.59 -19.35
C CYS A 274 -24.90 -0.68 -19.38
N VAL A 275 -24.16 -0.91 -18.31
CA VAL A 275 -23.35 -2.11 -18.18
C VAL A 275 -23.78 -2.94 -16.97
N LYS A 276 -23.77 -4.26 -17.13
CA LYS A 276 -23.83 -5.24 -16.05
C LYS A 276 -22.41 -5.81 -15.88
N TRP A 277 -21.95 -5.85 -14.65
CA TRP A 277 -20.58 -6.24 -14.35
C TRP A 277 -20.51 -7.07 -13.06
N GLY A 278 -19.42 -7.77 -12.88
CA GLY A 278 -19.21 -8.57 -11.69
C GLY A 278 -18.03 -9.51 -11.81
N GLY A 279 -17.94 -10.41 -10.85
CA GLY A 279 -16.88 -11.42 -10.77
C GLY A 279 -17.04 -12.33 -9.57
N SER A 280 -16.05 -13.23 -9.40
CA SER A 280 -16.04 -14.19 -8.29
C SER A 280 -14.64 -14.48 -7.78
N ILE A 281 -14.56 -14.90 -6.50
CA ILE A 281 -13.40 -15.51 -5.87
C ILE A 281 -13.87 -16.72 -5.07
N GLY A 282 -13.50 -17.94 -5.49
CA GLY A 282 -14.04 -19.18 -4.93
C GLY A 282 -15.56 -19.22 -5.06
N SER A 283 -16.24 -19.39 -3.94
CA SER A 283 -17.72 -19.41 -3.88
C SER A 283 -18.35 -18.03 -3.73
N SER A 284 -17.57 -16.98 -3.44
CA SER A 284 -18.10 -15.61 -3.31
C SER A 284 -18.20 -14.95 -4.68
N SER A 285 -19.38 -14.41 -5.02
CA SER A 285 -19.62 -13.77 -6.31
C SER A 285 -20.49 -12.53 -6.17
N TYR A 286 -20.37 -11.64 -7.16
CA TYR A 286 -21.22 -10.46 -7.32
C TYR A 286 -21.64 -10.30 -8.77
N THR A 287 -22.86 -9.89 -8.97
CA THR A 287 -23.45 -9.49 -10.27
C THR A 287 -24.27 -8.23 -10.07
N SER A 288 -23.93 -7.16 -10.76
CA SER A 288 -24.69 -5.91 -10.71
C SER A 288 -25.98 -5.99 -11.53
N PRO A 289 -26.97 -5.13 -11.27
CA PRO A 289 -27.96 -4.79 -12.30
C PRO A 289 -27.29 -4.07 -13.48
N PHE A 290 -28.02 -3.78 -14.55
CA PHE A 290 -27.59 -2.82 -15.56
C PHE A 290 -27.58 -1.41 -14.95
N GLN A 291 -26.43 -0.73 -15.02
CA GLN A 291 -26.19 0.59 -14.43
C GLN A 291 -25.07 1.32 -15.18
N HIS A 292 -24.72 2.56 -14.80
CA HIS A 292 -23.72 3.38 -15.46
C HIS A 292 -24.04 3.55 -16.96
N CYS A 293 -25.19 4.14 -17.25
CA CYS A 293 -25.78 4.21 -18.61
C CYS A 293 -25.23 5.35 -19.50
N GLY A 294 -24.24 6.13 -19.05
CA GLY A 294 -23.66 7.22 -19.85
C GLY A 294 -23.29 8.41 -19.02
#